data_ff51c19d3ee510d2dc8c19ced3ea1af9
#
_entry.id   ff51c19d3ee510d2dc8c19ced3ea1af9
#
_cell.length_a   1.000
_cell.length_b   1.000
_cell.length_c   1.000
_cell.angle_alpha   90.00
_cell.angle_beta   90.00
_cell.angle_gamma   90.00
#
_symmetry.space_group_name_H-M   'P 1'
#
loop_
_entity.id
_entity.type
_entity.pdbx_description
1 polymer ?
#
loop_
_entity_poly.entity_id
_entity_poly.type
_entity_poly.pdbx_seq_one_letter_code
_entity_poly.pdbx_strand_id
1 'polypeptide(L)'
;MSSQQLEPLRKRIRSLVNAKRRDMCWELGYFQVPMYVRDPAGEAPTKPYMLVCIDTTSRAVMGNPLLGNVASPEEFLSLLVSSMESSCLGESEPVLPRSVHLDNAAALKLLGKELDQLDIEFELVRQLPFLREFAGITEREFFPRQAGYTGRKH
;
A
#
# COMPACT_ATOMS: atom_id res chain seq x y z
N MET A 1 2.70 14.97 12.71
CA MET A 1 3.68 15.15 11.67
C MET A 1 3.76 16.59 11.23
N SER A 2 4.92 17.10 11.08
CA SER A 2 5.06 18.49 10.70
C SER A 2 4.91 18.68 9.20
N SER A 3 4.57 19.89 8.83
CA SER A 3 4.42 20.25 7.43
C SER A 3 5.74 20.04 6.67
N GLN A 4 6.87 20.21 7.35
CA GLN A 4 8.15 20.03 6.69
C GLN A 4 8.41 18.57 6.34
N GLN A 5 7.90 17.63 7.12
CA GLN A 5 8.10 16.23 6.83
C GLN A 5 7.28 15.79 5.62
N LEU A 6 6.22 16.53 5.31
CA LEU A 6 5.38 16.21 4.17
C LEU A 6 5.84 16.87 2.88
N GLU A 7 6.74 17.85 2.98
CA GLU A 7 7.14 18.62 1.80
C GLU A 7 7.74 17.78 0.67
N PRO A 8 8.65 16.83 0.97
CA PRO A 8 9.17 15.99 -0.11
C PRO A 8 8.07 15.20 -0.83
N LEU A 9 7.11 14.68 -0.06
CA LEU A 9 6.01 13.91 -0.63
C LEU A 9 5.10 14.82 -1.44
N ARG A 10 4.84 16.04 -0.95
CA ARG A 10 4.02 17.03 -1.64
C ARG A 10 4.63 17.38 -2.99
N LYS A 11 5.95 17.56 -3.04
CA LYS A 11 6.62 17.89 -4.30
C LYS A 11 6.51 16.73 -5.30
N ARG A 12 6.63 15.50 -4.81
CA ARG A 12 6.53 14.33 -5.67
C ARG A 12 5.13 14.25 -6.29
N ILE A 13 4.09 14.53 -5.49
CA ILE A 13 2.72 14.51 -5.99
C ILE A 13 2.54 15.59 -7.07
N ARG A 14 3.06 16.79 -6.82
CA ARG A 14 2.93 17.87 -7.82
C ARG A 14 3.60 17.49 -9.13
N SER A 15 4.68 16.73 -9.06
CA SER A 15 5.40 16.33 -10.26
C SER A 15 4.60 15.33 -11.10
N LEU A 16 3.56 14.74 -10.53
CA LEU A 16 2.75 13.75 -11.23
C LEU A 16 1.54 14.34 -11.95
N VAL A 17 1.32 15.64 -11.82
CA VAL A 17 0.11 16.27 -12.38
C VAL A 17 -0.10 16.00 -13.86
N ASN A 18 0.99 15.96 -14.63
CA ASN A 18 0.89 15.72 -16.06
C ASN A 18 1.27 14.29 -16.47
N ALA A 19 1.32 13.39 -15.53
CA ALA A 19 1.68 12.01 -15.83
C ALA A 19 0.58 11.33 -16.66
N LYS A 20 0.97 10.25 -17.36
CA LYS A 20 0.07 9.54 -18.23
C LYS A 20 -1.03 8.86 -17.42
N ARG A 21 -2.25 8.90 -17.95
CA ARG A 21 -3.36 8.26 -17.26
C ARG A 21 -3.69 6.94 -17.89
N ARG A 22 -4.09 5.98 -17.06
CA ARG A 22 -4.55 4.68 -17.53
C ARG A 22 -5.90 4.38 -16.89
N ASP A 23 -6.70 3.59 -17.56
CA ASP A 23 -8.00 3.19 -17.05
C ASP A 23 -7.80 2.01 -16.09
N MET A 24 -7.28 2.34 -14.92
CA MET A 24 -6.98 1.35 -13.89
C MET A 24 -7.64 1.76 -12.58
N CYS A 25 -7.98 0.77 -11.76
CA CYS A 25 -8.46 1.01 -10.42
C CYS A 25 -7.51 0.27 -9.48
N TRP A 26 -6.96 0.97 -8.50
CA TRP A 26 -6.06 0.37 -7.53
C TRP A 26 -6.73 0.27 -6.17
N GLU A 27 -6.38 -0.76 -5.42
CA GLU A 27 -6.77 -0.86 -4.02
C GLU A 27 -5.53 -0.63 -3.17
N LEU A 28 -5.70 0.13 -2.10
CA LEU A 28 -4.61 0.50 -1.20
C LEU A 28 -5.05 0.23 0.23
N GLY A 29 -4.36 -0.64 0.92
CA GLY A 29 -4.70 -0.98 2.30
C GLY A 29 -3.63 -1.86 2.92
N TYR A 30 -3.86 -2.34 4.14
CA TYR A 30 -2.88 -3.19 4.79
C TYR A 30 -3.56 -4.33 5.55
N PHE A 31 -2.78 -5.37 5.86
CA PHE A 31 -3.24 -6.47 6.68
C PHE A 31 -2.07 -6.96 7.53
N GLN A 32 -2.38 -7.63 8.63
CA GLN A 32 -1.35 -8.18 9.49
C GLN A 32 -0.89 -9.54 8.93
N VAL A 33 0.41 -9.68 8.80
CA VAL A 33 0.99 -10.92 8.27
C VAL A 33 0.91 -11.99 9.35
N PRO A 34 0.43 -13.20 9.02
CA PRO A 34 0.27 -14.26 10.01
C PRO A 34 1.56 -14.99 10.36
N MET A 35 2.60 -14.26 10.68
CA MET A 35 3.86 -14.87 11.10
C MET A 35 4.61 -13.88 11.98
N TYR A 36 5.37 -14.42 12.92
CA TYR A 36 6.17 -13.60 13.81
C TYR A 36 7.54 -13.35 13.19
N VAL A 37 8.04 -12.14 13.34
CA VAL A 37 9.35 -11.76 12.86
C VAL A 37 10.16 -11.34 14.08
N ARG A 38 11.36 -11.89 14.23
CA ARG A 38 12.20 -11.56 15.34
C ARG A 38 12.94 -10.27 15.09
N ASP A 39 12.94 -9.39 16.09
CA ASP A 39 13.64 -8.14 15.98
C ASP A 39 15.14 -8.41 16.09
N PRO A 40 15.96 -7.88 15.20
CA PRO A 40 17.41 -8.02 15.30
C PRO A 40 17.98 -7.50 16.61
N ALA A 41 17.28 -6.59 17.28
CA ALA A 41 17.72 -6.08 18.57
C ALA A 41 17.47 -7.05 19.71
N GLY A 42 16.85 -8.19 19.43
CA GLY A 42 16.62 -9.19 20.45
C GLY A 42 15.35 -9.01 21.24
N GLU A 43 14.49 -8.13 20.83
CA GLU A 43 13.22 -7.93 21.48
C GLU A 43 12.23 -9.01 21.10
N ALA A 44 11.10 -9.04 21.76
CA ALA A 44 10.09 -10.05 21.50
C ALA A 44 9.65 -10.07 20.04
N PRO A 45 9.37 -11.23 19.47
CA PRO A 45 8.90 -11.32 18.10
C PRO A 45 7.57 -10.57 17.93
N THR A 46 7.37 -9.97 16.78
CA THR A 46 6.13 -9.24 16.48
C THR A 46 5.58 -9.73 15.15
N LYS A 47 4.29 -9.53 14.95
CA LYS A 47 3.67 -9.81 13.67
C LYS A 47 3.62 -8.50 12.89
N PRO A 48 4.34 -8.40 11.78
CA PRO A 48 4.34 -7.16 11.02
C PRO A 48 3.05 -6.99 10.23
N TYR A 49 2.90 -5.82 9.65
CA TYR A 49 1.80 -5.50 8.76
C TYR A 49 2.37 -5.36 7.36
N MET A 50 1.58 -5.68 6.36
CA MET A 50 1.98 -5.47 4.97
C MET A 50 1.03 -4.46 4.37
N LEU A 51 1.58 -3.35 3.88
CA LEU A 51 0.82 -2.33 3.18
C LEU A 51 0.90 -2.67 1.70
N VAL A 52 -0.22 -2.68 1.00
CA VAL A 52 -0.27 -3.16 -0.38
C VAL A 52 -1.01 -2.19 -1.27
N CYS A 53 -0.46 -1.98 -2.46
CA CYS A 53 -1.16 -1.29 -3.54
C CYS A 53 -1.29 -2.31 -4.67
N ILE A 54 -2.50 -2.61 -5.08
CA ILE A 54 -2.74 -3.65 -6.08
C ILE A 54 -3.63 -3.13 -7.20
N ASP A 55 -3.29 -3.47 -8.45
CA ASP A 55 -4.12 -3.13 -9.60
C ASP A 55 -5.21 -4.17 -9.72
N THR A 56 -6.47 -3.74 -9.70
CA THR A 56 -7.59 -4.68 -9.64
C THR A 56 -7.82 -5.40 -10.96
N THR A 57 -7.34 -4.86 -12.07
CA THR A 57 -7.54 -5.49 -13.38
C THR A 57 -6.51 -6.59 -13.60
N SER A 58 -5.23 -6.28 -13.47
CA SER A 58 -4.17 -7.25 -13.71
C SER A 58 -3.85 -8.07 -12.48
N ARG A 59 -4.27 -7.60 -11.30
CA ARG A 59 -3.93 -8.17 -10.01
C ARG A 59 -2.45 -8.04 -9.68
N ALA A 60 -1.77 -7.16 -10.39
CA ALA A 60 -0.35 -6.90 -10.13
C ALA A 60 -0.20 -6.10 -8.84
N VAL A 61 0.73 -6.52 -8.00
CA VAL A 61 1.03 -5.82 -6.76
C VAL A 61 2.05 -4.75 -7.09
N MET A 62 1.64 -3.48 -6.92
CA MET A 62 2.49 -2.34 -7.26
C MET A 62 3.57 -2.13 -6.20
N GLY A 63 3.30 -2.51 -4.97
CA GLY A 63 4.25 -2.45 -3.88
C GLY A 63 3.66 -3.08 -2.64
N ASN A 64 4.52 -3.61 -1.76
CA ASN A 64 4.04 -4.29 -0.57
C ASN A 64 5.06 -4.24 0.58
N PRO A 65 5.39 -3.05 1.08
CA PRO A 65 6.34 -2.95 2.18
C PRO A 65 5.83 -3.58 3.48
N LEU A 66 6.75 -4.12 4.27
CA LEU A 66 6.42 -4.63 5.60
C LEU A 66 6.65 -3.52 6.61
N LEU A 67 5.73 -3.41 7.55
CA LEU A 67 5.75 -2.36 8.56
C LEU A 67 5.69 -2.98 9.95
N GLY A 68 6.36 -2.35 10.91
CA GLY A 68 6.34 -2.84 12.28
C GLY A 68 5.05 -2.52 13.02
N ASN A 69 4.29 -1.54 12.54
CA ASN A 69 3.04 -1.12 13.15
C ASN A 69 1.99 -0.93 12.08
N VAL A 70 0.76 -0.60 12.48
CA VAL A 70 -0.29 -0.30 11.50
C VAL A 70 0.18 0.84 10.62
N ALA A 71 -0.24 0.83 9.36
CA ALA A 71 0.22 1.82 8.39
C ALA A 71 -0.30 3.21 8.73
N SER A 72 0.59 4.19 8.72
CA SER A 72 0.23 5.58 8.95
C SER A 72 -0.30 6.20 7.66
N PRO A 73 -1.01 7.32 7.75
CA PRO A 73 -1.47 8.03 6.53
C PRO A 73 -0.32 8.38 5.60
N GLU A 74 0.85 8.75 6.14
CA GLU A 74 1.97 9.06 5.28
C GLU A 74 2.49 7.85 4.57
N GLU A 75 2.48 6.69 5.22
CA GLU A 75 2.92 5.46 4.58
C GLU A 75 1.98 5.08 3.43
N PHE A 76 0.67 5.30 3.62
CA PHE A 76 -0.29 5.08 2.55
C PHE A 76 0.05 5.95 1.34
N LEU A 77 0.28 7.25 1.58
CA LEU A 77 0.57 8.17 0.50
C LEU A 77 1.93 7.89 -0.14
N SER A 78 2.90 7.51 0.67
CA SER A 78 4.23 7.20 0.16
C SER A 78 4.17 6.00 -0.80
N LEU A 79 3.42 4.96 -0.44
CA LEU A 79 3.28 3.80 -1.31
C LEU A 79 2.51 4.16 -2.57
N LEU A 80 1.43 4.94 -2.44
CA LEU A 80 0.65 5.36 -3.59
C LEU A 80 1.50 6.15 -4.58
N VAL A 81 2.27 7.11 -4.08
CA VAL A 81 3.11 7.94 -4.93
C VAL A 81 4.21 7.10 -5.58
N SER A 82 4.84 6.22 -4.83
CA SER A 82 5.86 5.34 -5.39
C SER A 82 5.29 4.45 -6.48
N SER A 83 4.06 3.96 -6.28
CA SER A 83 3.40 3.11 -7.27
C SER A 83 3.10 3.87 -8.56
N MET A 84 2.79 5.16 -8.45
CA MET A 84 2.55 5.99 -9.63
C MET A 84 3.85 6.34 -10.33
N GLU A 85 4.91 6.58 -9.56
CA GLU A 85 6.21 6.95 -10.13
C GLU A 85 6.89 5.80 -10.85
N SER A 86 6.70 4.57 -10.32
CA SER A 86 7.41 3.43 -10.84
C SER A 86 6.53 2.21 -10.79
N SER A 87 5.60 2.13 -11.70
CA SER A 87 4.64 1.04 -11.75
C SER A 87 5.30 -0.25 -12.22
N CYS A 88 4.89 -1.38 -11.69
CA CYS A 88 5.39 -2.67 -12.11
C CYS A 88 4.68 -3.17 -13.38
N LEU A 89 3.85 -2.35 -13.99
CA LEU A 89 3.08 -2.75 -15.16
C LEU A 89 3.83 -2.56 -16.49
N GLY A 90 5.14 -2.41 -16.45
CA GLY A 90 5.94 -2.29 -17.66
C GLY A 90 6.02 -0.88 -18.22
N GLU A 91 5.54 0.11 -17.49
CA GLU A 91 5.62 1.50 -17.94
C GLU A 91 6.97 2.05 -17.55
N SER A 92 7.61 2.77 -18.46
CA SER A 92 8.89 3.40 -18.17
C SER A 92 8.69 4.80 -17.60
N GLU A 93 7.49 5.32 -17.63
CA GLU A 93 7.17 6.64 -17.13
C GLU A 93 6.10 6.58 -16.06
N PRO A 94 5.94 7.62 -15.24
CA PRO A 94 4.89 7.64 -14.24
C PRO A 94 3.51 7.46 -14.84
N VAL A 95 2.64 6.78 -14.12
CA VAL A 95 1.28 6.48 -14.56
C VAL A 95 0.30 6.78 -13.43
N LEU A 96 -0.81 7.41 -13.74
CA LEU A 96 -1.87 7.66 -12.79
C LEU A 96 -3.04 6.71 -13.05
N PRO A 97 -3.60 6.07 -12.03
CA PRO A 97 -4.79 5.25 -12.22
C PRO A 97 -6.01 6.17 -12.32
N ARG A 98 -7.11 5.66 -12.83
CA ARG A 98 -8.35 6.41 -12.89
C ARG A 98 -8.96 6.54 -11.49
N SER A 99 -8.88 5.49 -10.69
CA SER A 99 -9.44 5.51 -9.35
C SER A 99 -8.59 4.73 -8.36
N VAL A 100 -8.73 5.09 -7.09
CA VAL A 100 -8.05 4.40 -5.99
C VAL A 100 -9.07 4.19 -4.89
N HIS A 101 -9.23 2.95 -4.46
CA HIS A 101 -10.09 2.60 -3.35
C HIS A 101 -9.22 2.34 -2.13
N LEU A 102 -9.56 2.94 -1.02
CA LEU A 102 -8.81 2.76 0.22
C LEU A 102 -9.75 2.89 1.41
N ASP A 103 -9.29 2.41 2.55
CA ASP A 103 -10.09 2.43 3.77
C ASP A 103 -9.53 3.36 4.84
N ASN A 104 -8.74 4.34 4.46
CA ASN A 104 -8.12 5.26 5.41
C ASN A 104 -8.43 6.71 5.04
N ALA A 105 -9.39 7.30 5.75
CA ALA A 105 -9.81 8.68 5.49
C ALA A 105 -8.69 9.67 5.79
N ALA A 106 -7.87 9.40 6.80
CA ALA A 106 -6.80 10.32 7.18
C ALA A 106 -5.77 10.47 6.07
N ALA A 107 -5.52 9.40 5.31
CA ALA A 107 -4.58 9.46 4.19
C ALA A 107 -5.06 10.44 3.13
N LEU A 108 -6.37 10.43 2.86
CA LEU A 108 -6.93 11.34 1.86
C LEU A 108 -6.89 12.80 2.30
N LYS A 109 -6.99 13.04 3.59
CA LYS A 109 -7.00 14.41 4.10
C LYS A 109 -5.61 15.00 4.21
N LEU A 110 -4.61 14.16 4.36
CA LEU A 110 -3.27 14.62 4.66
C LEU A 110 -2.70 15.56 3.59
N LEU A 111 -2.86 15.22 2.33
CA LEU A 111 -2.42 16.07 1.22
C LEU A 111 -3.57 16.21 0.21
N GLY A 112 -4.76 16.50 0.72
CA GLY A 112 -5.96 16.54 -0.10
C GLY A 112 -5.89 17.48 -1.28
N LYS A 113 -5.30 18.68 -1.10
CA LYS A 113 -5.21 19.63 -2.18
C LYS A 113 -4.35 19.13 -3.32
N GLU A 114 -3.20 18.53 -2.97
CA GLU A 114 -2.29 18.00 -3.97
C GLU A 114 -2.90 16.81 -4.69
N LEU A 115 -3.57 15.94 -3.94
CA LEU A 115 -4.21 14.77 -4.54
C LEU A 115 -5.34 15.17 -5.48
N ASP A 116 -6.07 16.23 -5.14
CA ASP A 116 -7.16 16.71 -5.99
C ASP A 116 -6.64 17.16 -7.36
N GLN A 117 -5.41 17.65 -7.41
CA GLN A 117 -4.82 18.10 -8.66
C GLN A 117 -4.51 16.95 -9.62
N LEU A 118 -4.42 15.74 -9.10
CA LEU A 118 -4.15 14.57 -9.95
C LEU A 118 -5.39 14.10 -10.69
N ASP A 119 -6.56 14.57 -10.27
CA ASP A 119 -7.83 14.20 -10.92
C ASP A 119 -8.05 12.68 -10.91
N ILE A 120 -7.72 12.05 -9.79
CA ILE A 120 -7.97 10.64 -9.57
C ILE A 120 -9.22 10.53 -8.71
N GLU A 121 -10.07 9.54 -8.98
CA GLU A 121 -11.26 9.33 -8.18
C GLU A 121 -10.85 8.51 -6.96
N PHE A 122 -10.73 9.16 -5.81
CA PHE A 122 -10.44 8.49 -4.56
C PHE A 122 -11.75 8.10 -3.90
N GLU A 123 -11.89 6.82 -3.57
CA GLU A 123 -13.09 6.33 -2.94
C GLU A 123 -12.78 5.65 -1.62
N LEU A 124 -13.42 6.11 -0.56
CA LEU A 124 -13.25 5.53 0.75
C LEU A 124 -14.21 4.35 0.84
N VAL A 125 -13.68 3.15 1.05
CA VAL A 125 -14.48 1.95 1.08
C VAL A 125 -14.24 1.19 2.37
N ARG A 126 -15.17 0.31 2.75
CA ARG A 126 -15.02 -0.47 3.96
C ARG A 126 -14.27 -1.78 3.69
N GLN A 127 -14.33 -2.27 2.48
CA GLN A 127 -13.70 -3.51 2.13
C GLN A 127 -12.91 -3.37 0.84
N LEU A 128 -11.80 -4.09 0.80
CA LEU A 128 -10.92 -4.10 -0.36
C LEU A 128 -10.82 -5.55 -0.83
N PRO A 129 -11.75 -5.99 -1.69
CA PRO A 129 -11.85 -7.41 -2.06
C PRO A 129 -10.61 -8.00 -2.73
N PHE A 130 -9.94 -7.23 -3.58
CA PHE A 130 -8.74 -7.76 -4.24
C PHE A 130 -7.57 -7.85 -3.27
N LEU A 131 -7.46 -6.90 -2.35
CA LEU A 131 -6.44 -6.94 -1.33
C LEU A 131 -6.71 -8.07 -0.37
N ARG A 132 -7.98 -8.33 -0.05
CA ARG A 132 -8.36 -9.44 0.83
C ARG A 132 -7.99 -10.77 0.16
N GLU A 133 -8.23 -10.88 -1.14
CA GLU A 133 -7.87 -12.07 -1.88
C GLU A 133 -6.36 -12.28 -1.86
N PHE A 134 -5.61 -11.21 -2.06
CA PHE A 134 -4.15 -11.26 -2.02
C PHE A 134 -3.67 -11.70 -0.63
N ALA A 135 -4.26 -11.16 0.43
CA ALA A 135 -3.91 -11.53 1.80
C ALA A 135 -4.18 -13.01 2.04
N GLY A 136 -5.29 -13.53 1.53
CA GLY A 136 -5.63 -14.93 1.67
C GLY A 136 -4.66 -15.84 0.92
N ILE A 137 -4.28 -15.45 -0.29
CA ILE A 137 -3.31 -16.22 -1.07
C ILE A 137 -1.96 -16.19 -0.38
N THR A 138 -1.55 -15.04 0.12
CA THR A 138 -0.29 -14.89 0.83
C THR A 138 -0.25 -15.81 2.05
N GLU A 139 -1.35 -15.85 2.79
CA GLU A 139 -1.42 -16.69 3.96
C GLU A 139 -1.33 -18.17 3.58
N ARG A 140 -2.04 -18.60 2.56
CA ARG A 140 -2.06 -20.00 2.15
C ARG A 140 -0.77 -20.45 1.46
N GLU A 141 -0.21 -19.60 0.63
CA GLU A 141 0.95 -20.00 -0.18
C GLU A 141 2.30 -19.72 0.45
N PHE A 142 2.41 -18.65 1.20
CA PHE A 142 3.70 -18.25 1.76
C PHE A 142 3.89 -18.50 3.24
N PHE A 143 2.82 -18.50 4.02
CA PHE A 143 2.94 -18.63 5.45
C PHE A 143 2.40 -19.94 6.06
N PRO A 144 1.71 -20.80 5.34
CA PRO A 144 1.16 -22.00 5.96
C PRO A 144 2.22 -22.90 6.55
N ARG A 145 3.38 -22.99 5.90
CA ARG A 145 4.45 -23.81 6.38
C ARG A 145 4.97 -23.29 7.68
N GLN A 146 5.19 -22.01 7.78
CA GLN A 146 5.68 -21.41 9.00
C GLN A 146 4.65 -21.49 10.09
N ALA A 147 3.43 -21.21 9.79
CA ALA A 147 2.36 -21.28 10.77
C ALA A 147 2.19 -22.69 11.26
N GLY A 148 2.16 -23.67 10.37
CA GLY A 148 2.04 -25.04 10.76
C GLY A 148 3.25 -25.55 11.49
N TYR A 149 4.41 -25.13 11.05
CA TYR A 149 5.63 -25.56 11.65
C TYR A 149 5.73 -24.99 13.04
N THR A 150 5.43 -23.71 13.22
CA THR A 150 5.51 -23.16 14.52
C THR A 150 4.41 -23.70 15.34
N GLY A 151 3.31 -23.96 14.78
CA GLY A 151 2.19 -24.49 15.52
C GLY A 151 2.51 -25.82 16.13
N ARG A 152 3.47 -26.49 15.54
CA ARG A 152 3.76 -27.66 16.08
C ARG A 152 4.85 -27.66 16.90
N LYS A 153 5.44 -26.72 17.17
CA LYS A 153 6.47 -26.59 17.93
C LYS A 153 6.12 -27.02 19.10
N HIS A 154 5.38 -27.57 19.27
CA HIS A 154 4.96 -27.95 20.44
C HIS A 154 5.44 -29.21 20.84
#